data_4dfff5d23c00a5df49000eb8a211e075
#
_entry.id   4dfff5d23c00a5df49000eb8a211e075
#
_cell.length_a   1.000
_cell.length_b   1.000
_cell.length_c   1.000
_cell.angle_alpha   90.00
_cell.angle_beta   90.00
_cell.angle_gamma   90.00
#
_symmetry.space_group_name_H-M   'P 1'
#
loop_
_entity.id
_entity.type
_entity.pdbx_description
1 polymer ?
#
loop_
_entity_poly.entity_id
_entity_poly.type
_entity_poly.pdbx_seq_one_letter_code
_entity_poly.pdbx_strand_id
1 'polypeptide(L)'
;LAALLDVLLPYVPYLALLMRIWFGANMMIHGFPKVVQTGQVAQMMAGWMGMQDKKGPVTAMVSTAAILEFFGGIFMIVGLIVPVVALFYVIFFGSIIIMKRFKMKSKYIDVANPSYEIDALYLMLAIVLLVLGAGAFSLDAMIGI
;
A
#
# COMPACT_ATOMS: atom_id res chain seq x y z
N LEU A 1 -14.05 -26.43 -16.85
CA LEU A 1 -13.23 -25.59 -15.98
C LEU A 1 -11.78 -25.53 -16.47
N ALA A 2 -11.14 -26.66 -16.81
CA ALA A 2 -9.78 -26.68 -17.33
C ALA A 2 -9.64 -25.84 -18.61
N ALA A 3 -10.53 -26.01 -19.59
CA ALA A 3 -10.53 -25.22 -20.82
C ALA A 3 -10.67 -23.71 -20.57
N LEU A 4 -11.41 -23.29 -19.55
CA LEU A 4 -11.51 -21.87 -19.16
C LEU A 4 -10.18 -21.36 -18.58
N LEU A 5 -9.52 -22.16 -17.77
CA LEU A 5 -8.22 -21.81 -17.20
C LEU A 5 -7.16 -21.71 -18.30
N ASP A 6 -7.15 -22.62 -19.27
CA ASP A 6 -6.22 -22.58 -20.40
C ASP A 6 -6.36 -21.31 -21.24
N VAL A 7 -7.59 -20.79 -21.36
CA VAL A 7 -7.86 -19.52 -22.03
C VAL A 7 -7.40 -18.32 -21.19
N LEU A 8 -7.49 -18.37 -19.86
CA LEU A 8 -7.20 -17.23 -18.98
C LEU A 8 -5.71 -17.13 -18.58
N LEU A 9 -5.00 -18.26 -18.46
CA LEU A 9 -3.60 -18.28 -18.05
C LEU A 9 -2.66 -17.36 -18.86
N PRO A 10 -2.78 -17.25 -20.20
CA PRO A 10 -1.96 -16.32 -20.98
C PRO A 10 -2.13 -14.84 -20.62
N TYR A 11 -3.23 -14.47 -19.94
CA TYR A 11 -3.50 -13.10 -19.55
C TYR A 11 -2.98 -12.74 -18.14
N VAL A 12 -2.49 -13.69 -17.37
CA VAL A 12 -1.95 -13.45 -16.03
C VAL A 12 -0.85 -12.39 -15.99
N PRO A 13 0.12 -12.31 -16.94
CA PRO A 13 1.12 -11.24 -16.96
C PRO A 13 0.52 -9.84 -17.12
N TYR A 14 -0.53 -9.69 -17.93
CA TYR A 14 -1.23 -8.43 -18.11
C TYR A 14 -2.01 -8.03 -16.85
N LEU A 15 -2.60 -9.01 -16.16
CA LEU A 15 -3.28 -8.78 -14.89
C LEU A 15 -2.28 -8.29 -13.82
N ALA A 16 -1.12 -8.92 -13.73
CA ALA A 16 -0.06 -8.48 -12.82
C ALA A 16 0.38 -7.03 -13.10
N LEU A 17 0.57 -6.68 -14.37
CA LEU A 17 0.88 -5.31 -14.78
C LEU A 17 -0.23 -4.33 -14.37
N LEU A 18 -1.49 -4.64 -14.66
CA LEU A 18 -2.63 -3.79 -14.33
C LEU A 18 -2.73 -3.57 -12.81
N MET A 19 -2.61 -4.63 -12.03
CA MET A 19 -2.66 -4.57 -10.56
C MET A 19 -1.54 -3.73 -9.98
N ARG A 20 -0.31 -3.85 -10.50
CA ARG A 20 0.84 -3.02 -10.08
C ARG A 20 0.63 -1.55 -10.39
N ILE A 21 0.19 -1.22 -11.61
CA ILE A 21 -0.08 0.17 -12.00
C ILE A 21 -1.18 0.76 -11.11
N TRP A 22 -2.28 0.04 -10.94
CA TRP A 22 -3.39 0.49 -10.10
C TRP A 22 -2.97 0.67 -8.65
N PHE A 23 -2.33 -0.33 -8.06
CA PHE A 23 -1.85 -0.28 -6.67
C PHE A 23 -0.83 0.86 -6.49
N GLY A 24 0.18 0.93 -7.34
CA GLY A 24 1.22 1.94 -7.27
C GLY A 24 0.70 3.36 -7.44
N ALA A 25 -0.22 3.58 -8.40
CA ALA A 25 -0.86 4.89 -8.59
C ALA A 25 -1.65 5.32 -7.35
N ASN A 26 -2.43 4.42 -6.75
CA ASN A 26 -3.15 4.71 -5.52
C ASN A 26 -2.18 5.02 -4.36
N MET A 27 -1.09 4.27 -4.23
CA MET A 27 -0.08 4.55 -3.20
C MET A 27 0.56 5.92 -3.39
N MET A 28 0.87 6.32 -4.62
CA MET A 28 1.38 7.67 -4.91
C MET A 28 0.37 8.75 -4.56
N ILE A 29 -0.91 8.57 -4.89
CA ILE A 29 -1.99 9.52 -4.57
C ILE A 29 -2.13 9.68 -3.05
N HIS A 30 -2.06 8.59 -2.28
CA HIS A 30 -2.11 8.61 -0.81
C HIS A 30 -0.83 9.16 -0.17
N GLY A 31 0.33 8.89 -0.76
CA GLY A 31 1.63 9.36 -0.28
C GLY A 31 1.90 10.83 -0.57
N PHE A 32 1.46 11.33 -1.71
CA PHE A 32 1.76 12.70 -2.16
C PHE A 32 1.39 13.79 -1.15
N PRO A 33 0.16 13.84 -0.57
CA PRO A 33 -0.16 14.83 0.46
C PRO A 33 0.73 14.73 1.70
N LYS A 34 1.15 13.52 2.07
CA LYS A 34 2.04 13.29 3.22
C LYS A 34 3.46 13.80 2.94
N VAL A 35 3.92 13.73 1.69
CA VAL A 35 5.22 14.31 1.28
C VAL A 35 5.17 15.84 1.32
N VAL A 36 4.13 16.44 0.73
CA VAL A 36 4.04 17.89 0.55
C VAL A 36 3.60 18.60 1.84
N GLN A 37 2.73 17.99 2.63
CA GLN A 37 2.09 18.58 3.80
C GLN A 37 2.27 17.74 5.06
N THR A 38 3.45 17.16 5.26
CA THR A 38 3.76 16.23 6.37
C THR A 38 3.29 16.75 7.73
N GLY A 39 3.54 18.02 8.04
CA GLY A 39 3.18 18.60 9.32
C GLY A 39 1.67 18.67 9.56
N GLN A 40 0.89 19.03 8.54
CA GLN A 40 -0.58 19.09 8.64
C GLN A 40 -1.18 17.69 8.78
N VAL A 41 -0.70 16.74 7.98
CA VAL A 41 -1.15 15.33 8.06
C VAL A 41 -0.78 14.73 9.41
N ALA A 42 0.42 14.99 9.92
CA ALA A 42 0.85 14.54 11.24
C ALA A 42 -0.03 15.09 12.37
N GLN A 43 -0.40 16.37 12.29
CA GLN A 43 -1.27 17.00 13.28
C GLN A 43 -2.68 16.38 13.26
N MET A 44 -3.24 16.15 12.08
CA MET A 44 -4.55 15.50 11.91
C MET A 44 -4.51 14.06 12.47
N MET A 45 -3.48 13.28 12.13
CA MET A 45 -3.33 11.91 12.64
C MET A 45 -3.10 11.87 14.17
N ALA A 46 -2.33 12.83 14.71
CA ALA A 46 -2.15 12.97 16.15
C ALA A 46 -3.49 13.20 16.87
N GLY A 47 -4.38 13.97 16.25
CA GLY A 47 -5.76 14.18 16.74
C GLY A 47 -6.53 12.86 16.80
N TRP A 48 -6.56 12.11 15.72
CA TRP A 48 -7.27 10.81 15.67
C TRP A 48 -6.70 9.75 16.62
N MET A 49 -5.40 9.78 16.86
CA MET A 49 -4.73 8.83 17.75
C MET A 49 -4.72 9.26 19.23
N GLY A 50 -5.22 10.47 19.56
CA GLY A 50 -5.10 11.04 20.91
C GLY A 50 -3.64 11.24 21.35
N MET A 51 -2.75 11.61 20.40
CA MET A 51 -1.30 11.75 20.62
C MET A 51 -0.82 13.18 20.35
N GLN A 52 -1.64 14.20 20.64
CA GLN A 52 -1.31 15.60 20.36
C GLN A 52 -0.01 16.07 21.04
N ASP A 53 0.33 15.49 22.18
CA ASP A 53 1.57 15.78 22.93
C ASP A 53 2.82 15.11 22.33
N LYS A 54 2.65 14.16 21.40
CA LYS A 54 3.73 13.37 20.79
C LYS A 54 3.98 13.75 19.33
N LYS A 55 4.15 15.04 19.05
CA LYS A 55 4.31 15.55 17.68
C LYS A 55 5.49 14.90 16.94
N GLY A 56 6.66 14.76 17.56
CA GLY A 56 7.86 14.19 16.94
C GLY A 56 7.65 12.76 16.43
N PRO A 57 7.25 11.81 17.28
CA PRO A 57 6.97 10.44 16.87
C PRO A 57 5.89 10.32 15.78
N VAL A 58 4.82 11.12 15.86
CA VAL A 58 3.76 11.10 14.85
C VAL A 58 4.26 11.65 13.51
N THR A 59 5.04 12.74 13.52
CA THR A 59 5.65 13.28 12.30
C THR A 59 6.61 12.27 11.66
N ALA A 60 7.45 11.60 12.43
CA ALA A 60 8.33 10.55 11.93
C ALA A 60 7.54 9.40 11.28
N MET A 61 6.46 8.97 11.92
CA MET A 61 5.57 7.93 11.36
C MET A 61 4.95 8.37 10.04
N VAL A 62 4.46 9.60 9.94
CA VAL A 62 3.87 10.14 8.71
C VAL A 62 4.92 10.29 7.61
N SER A 63 6.13 10.76 7.94
CA SER A 63 7.24 10.85 6.98
C SER A 63 7.64 9.48 6.44
N THR A 64 7.74 8.46 7.29
CA THR A 64 8.03 7.09 6.87
C THR A 64 6.93 6.56 5.95
N ALA A 65 5.67 6.77 6.33
CA ALA A 65 4.53 6.39 5.49
C ALA A 65 4.57 7.12 4.13
N ALA A 66 4.88 8.42 4.11
CA ALA A 66 5.00 9.21 2.89
C ALA A 66 6.04 8.64 1.91
N ILE A 67 7.22 8.29 2.42
CA ILE A 67 8.30 7.69 1.63
C ILE A 67 7.87 6.33 1.07
N LEU A 68 7.35 5.45 1.92
CA LEU A 68 6.92 4.12 1.51
C LEU A 68 5.79 4.18 0.48
N GLU A 69 4.77 4.99 0.72
CA GLU A 69 3.64 5.10 -0.19
C GLU A 69 4.03 5.74 -1.52
N PHE A 70 4.76 6.85 -1.51
CA PHE A 70 5.08 7.55 -2.76
C PHE A 70 6.14 6.81 -3.58
N PHE A 71 7.30 6.53 -3.01
CA PHE A 71 8.40 5.86 -3.73
C PHE A 71 8.13 4.38 -3.96
N GLY A 72 7.53 3.68 -2.98
CA GLY A 72 7.09 2.31 -3.17
C GLY A 72 6.04 2.19 -4.27
N GLY A 73 5.15 3.18 -4.41
CA GLY A 73 4.21 3.28 -5.52
C GLY A 73 4.90 3.36 -6.88
N ILE A 74 5.96 4.18 -7.00
CA ILE A 74 6.78 4.26 -8.22
C ILE A 74 7.41 2.89 -8.53
N PHE A 75 8.03 2.23 -7.55
CA PHE A 75 8.66 0.92 -7.73
C PHE A 75 7.66 -0.15 -8.17
N MET A 76 6.43 -0.10 -7.63
CA MET A 76 5.35 -0.99 -8.08
C MET A 76 4.97 -0.74 -9.54
N ILE A 77 4.82 0.52 -9.97
CA ILE A 77 4.44 0.86 -11.35
C ILE A 77 5.51 0.35 -12.33
N VAL A 78 6.78 0.69 -12.10
CA VAL A 78 7.87 0.28 -12.99
C VAL A 78 8.22 -1.21 -12.87
N GLY A 79 7.78 -1.87 -11.80
CA GLY A 79 8.03 -3.27 -11.56
C GLY A 79 9.46 -3.56 -11.14
N LEU A 80 10.00 -2.75 -10.21
CA LEU A 80 11.33 -2.91 -9.66
C LEU A 80 11.27 -3.49 -8.25
N ILE A 81 11.97 -4.61 -8.03
CA ILE A 81 12.01 -5.35 -6.75
C ILE A 81 10.61 -5.58 -6.14
N VAL A 82 9.66 -5.91 -7.02
CA VAL A 82 8.23 -6.01 -6.65
C VAL A 82 7.95 -6.90 -5.43
N PRO A 83 8.52 -8.12 -5.31
CA PRO A 83 8.26 -8.95 -4.13
C PRO A 83 8.72 -8.29 -2.82
N VAL A 84 9.84 -7.59 -2.84
CA VAL A 84 10.37 -6.88 -1.66
C VAL A 84 9.46 -5.72 -1.29
N VAL A 85 9.07 -4.89 -2.27
CA VAL A 85 8.17 -3.76 -2.06
C VAL A 85 6.78 -4.23 -1.61
N ALA A 86 6.26 -5.32 -2.19
CA ALA A 86 4.99 -5.92 -1.77
C ALA A 86 5.05 -6.42 -0.32
N LEU A 87 6.14 -7.07 0.09
CA LEU A 87 6.34 -7.51 1.48
C LEU A 87 6.33 -6.32 2.45
N PHE A 88 7.00 -5.20 2.11
CA PHE A 88 6.93 -3.98 2.90
C PHE A 88 5.50 -3.45 3.02
N TYR A 89 4.71 -3.47 1.95
CA TYR A 89 3.31 -3.05 2.02
C TYR A 89 2.44 -4.00 2.84
N VAL A 90 2.70 -5.30 2.82
CA VAL A 90 2.00 -6.26 3.71
C VAL A 90 2.25 -5.91 5.18
N ILE A 91 3.50 -5.65 5.57
CA ILE A 91 3.86 -5.23 6.93
C ILE A 91 3.25 -3.87 7.26
N PHE A 92 3.32 -2.93 6.34
CA PHE A 92 2.82 -1.57 6.49
C PHE A 92 1.30 -1.55 6.73
N PHE A 93 0.50 -2.14 5.84
CA PHE A 93 -0.95 -2.17 6.01
C PHE A 93 -1.39 -3.03 7.18
N GLY A 94 -0.69 -4.14 7.46
CA GLY A 94 -0.92 -4.93 8.66
C GLY A 94 -0.75 -4.10 9.94
N SER A 95 0.31 -3.30 10.03
CA SER A 95 0.56 -2.41 11.17
C SER A 95 -0.49 -1.29 11.29
N ILE A 96 -0.93 -0.71 10.16
CA ILE A 96 -2.00 0.29 10.15
C ILE A 96 -3.31 -0.29 10.66
N ILE A 97 -3.69 -1.48 10.21
CA ILE A 97 -4.92 -2.17 10.65
C ILE A 97 -4.87 -2.41 12.16
N ILE A 98 -3.75 -2.93 12.67
CA ILE A 98 -3.55 -3.17 14.10
C ILE A 98 -3.69 -1.84 14.87
N MET A 99 -3.02 -0.78 14.41
CA MET A 99 -3.10 0.54 15.03
C MET A 99 -4.52 1.08 15.04
N LYS A 100 -5.21 1.06 13.89
CA LYS A 100 -6.59 1.56 13.77
C LYS A 100 -7.54 0.77 14.66
N ARG A 101 -7.44 -0.57 14.66
CA ARG A 101 -8.32 -1.43 15.43
C ARG A 101 -8.12 -1.29 16.95
N PHE A 102 -6.88 -1.36 17.42
CA PHE A 102 -6.58 -1.47 18.84
C PHE A 102 -6.33 -0.11 19.51
N LYS A 103 -5.67 0.82 18.84
CA LYS A 103 -5.34 2.13 19.41
C LYS A 103 -6.41 3.18 19.13
N MET A 104 -6.88 3.27 17.87
CA MET A 104 -7.92 4.22 17.48
C MET A 104 -9.34 3.68 17.72
N LYS A 105 -9.48 2.38 18.06
CA LYS A 105 -10.78 1.69 18.23
C LYS A 105 -11.71 1.87 17.03
N SER A 106 -11.14 1.98 15.84
CA SER A 106 -11.87 2.16 14.59
C SER A 106 -12.70 0.90 14.28
N LYS A 107 -13.81 1.10 13.58
CA LYS A 107 -14.62 0.00 13.04
C LYS A 107 -14.06 -0.46 11.70
N TYR A 108 -14.46 -1.65 11.25
CA TYR A 108 -14.10 -2.16 9.93
C TYR A 108 -14.64 -1.22 8.85
N ILE A 109 -15.92 -0.91 8.90
CA ILE A 109 -16.60 0.08 8.05
C ILE A 109 -17.15 1.19 8.94
N ASP A 110 -16.83 2.44 8.61
CA ASP A 110 -17.39 3.64 9.24
C ASP A 110 -17.37 4.78 8.22
N VAL A 111 -18.54 5.37 7.95
CA VAL A 111 -18.68 6.45 6.95
C VAL A 111 -18.23 7.80 7.50
N ALA A 112 -18.33 8.00 8.80
CA ALA A 112 -18.06 9.28 9.46
C ALA A 112 -16.66 9.38 10.08
N ASN A 113 -16.04 8.25 10.39
CA ASN A 113 -14.75 8.18 11.09
C ASN A 113 -13.74 7.31 10.36
N PRO A 114 -12.44 7.42 10.67
CA PRO A 114 -11.43 6.55 10.10
C PRO A 114 -11.75 5.06 10.29
N SER A 115 -11.90 4.34 9.21
CA SER A 115 -12.11 2.89 9.16
C SER A 115 -10.87 2.17 8.61
N TYR A 116 -10.81 0.83 8.68
CA TYR A 116 -9.69 0.06 8.16
C TYR A 116 -10.06 -0.88 7.01
N GLU A 117 -11.26 -0.75 6.43
CA GLU A 117 -11.71 -1.54 5.28
C GLU A 117 -10.77 -1.37 4.07
N ILE A 118 -10.47 -0.12 3.73
CA ILE A 118 -9.58 0.20 2.60
C ILE A 118 -8.17 -0.33 2.84
N ASP A 119 -7.66 -0.22 4.08
CA ASP A 119 -6.34 -0.77 4.42
C ASP A 119 -6.33 -2.30 4.27
N ALA A 120 -7.43 -2.98 4.62
CA ALA A 120 -7.57 -4.42 4.44
C ALA A 120 -7.59 -4.82 2.96
N LEU A 121 -8.26 -4.04 2.10
CA LEU A 121 -8.25 -4.25 0.65
C LEU A 121 -6.84 -4.07 0.07
N TYR A 122 -6.11 -3.03 0.48
CA TYR A 122 -4.72 -2.83 0.05
C TYR A 122 -3.79 -3.91 0.59
N LEU A 123 -4.01 -4.40 1.82
CA LEU A 123 -3.26 -5.54 2.37
C LEU A 123 -3.44 -6.79 1.50
N MET A 124 -4.69 -7.13 1.15
CA MET A 124 -4.97 -8.28 0.29
C MET A 124 -4.33 -8.11 -1.08
N LEU A 125 -4.41 -6.93 -1.67
CA LEU A 125 -3.79 -6.66 -2.97
C LEU A 125 -2.26 -6.75 -2.90
N ALA A 126 -1.64 -6.27 -1.82
CA ALA A 126 -0.20 -6.41 -1.59
C ALA A 126 0.22 -7.90 -1.45
N ILE A 127 -0.58 -8.72 -0.76
CA ILE A 127 -0.35 -10.18 -0.67
C ILE A 127 -0.43 -10.83 -2.05
N VAL A 128 -1.43 -10.47 -2.85
CA VAL A 128 -1.57 -10.99 -4.23
C VAL A 128 -0.34 -10.60 -5.07
N LEU A 129 0.11 -9.34 -5.01
CA LEU A 129 1.30 -8.88 -5.73
C LEU A 129 2.59 -9.54 -5.22
N LEU A 130 2.68 -9.83 -3.92
CA LEU A 130 3.80 -10.58 -3.33
C LEU A 130 3.90 -11.99 -3.93
N VAL A 131 2.75 -12.66 -4.13
CA VAL A 131 2.70 -14.02 -4.67
C VAL A 131 2.86 -14.06 -6.19
N LEU A 132 2.22 -13.11 -6.91
CA LEU A 132 2.32 -13.01 -8.37
C LEU A 132 3.70 -12.51 -8.82
N GLY A 133 4.40 -11.78 -7.98
CA GLY A 133 5.67 -11.14 -8.35
C GLY A 133 5.50 -10.00 -9.35
N ALA A 134 6.60 -9.66 -9.99
CA ALA A 134 6.66 -8.54 -10.92
C ALA A 134 5.95 -8.79 -12.26
N GLY A 135 5.87 -10.06 -12.68
CA GLY A 135 5.34 -10.44 -13.99
C GLY A 135 6.27 -10.08 -15.15
N ALA A 136 5.93 -10.55 -16.35
CA ALA A 136 6.77 -10.41 -17.55
C ALA A 136 7.00 -8.95 -17.99
N PHE A 137 6.07 -8.05 -17.71
CA PHE A 137 6.17 -6.61 -18.08
C PHE A 137 6.70 -5.78 -16.90
N SER A 138 7.93 -6.05 -16.46
CA SER A 138 8.56 -5.40 -15.31
C SER A 138 10.04 -5.14 -15.55
N LEU A 139 10.62 -4.20 -14.80
CA LEU A 139 12.07 -4.04 -14.79
C LEU A 139 12.76 -5.27 -14.20
N ASP A 140 12.17 -5.92 -13.19
CA ASP A 140 12.69 -7.18 -12.63
C ASP A 140 12.90 -8.24 -13.72
N ALA A 141 11.90 -8.41 -14.60
CA ALA A 141 12.00 -9.36 -15.71
C ALA A 141 13.05 -8.94 -16.75
N MET A 142 13.24 -7.63 -16.98
CA MET A 142 14.24 -7.13 -17.93
C MET A 142 15.68 -7.31 -17.44
N ILE A 143 15.91 -7.20 -16.12
CA ILE A 143 17.23 -7.33 -15.51
C ILE A 143 17.49 -8.74 -14.94
N GLY A 144 16.50 -9.65 -15.04
CA GLY A 144 16.66 -11.06 -14.69
C GLY A 144 16.62 -11.37 -13.18
N ILE A 145 15.87 -10.59 -12.40
CA ILE A 145 15.63 -10.81 -10.96
C ILE A 145 14.14 -11.06 -10.67
#